data_4acdba1b45cf9429d2a73df8aa331e24
#
_entry.id   4acdba1b45cf9429d2a73df8aa331e24
#
_cell.length_a   1.000
_cell.length_b   1.000
_cell.length_c   1.000
_cell.angle_alpha   90.00
_cell.angle_beta   90.00
_cell.angle_gamma   90.00
#
_symmetry.space_group_name_H-M   'P 1'
#
loop_
_entity.id
_entity.type
_entity.pdbx_description
1 polymer ?
#
loop_
_entity_poly.entity_id
_entity_poly.type
_entity_poly.pdbx_seq_one_letter_code
_entity_poly.pdbx_strand_id
1 'polypeptide(L)'
;ELDLENRGIVLEENKIFPAYKRQKGFLHVGILIDEVSNYVMLAGVNIRKVNGEIHAGMHGFCMEQDMVQIPLASMVGWKEIICPQNKLFIVENPSVFAMLCENNPENYAFMCMNGQPRLAGLNVLELCGVSGVEVYYAGDFDPEGLLIAQKLHNFYSGAFHYWHLAVEDYMECRSDRQISTKRLKALDKIVDPVLQSVAVRVKKLQTAGYQEGLVKRYQEDILQLC
;
A
#
# COMPACT_ATOMS: atom_id res chain seq x y z
N GLU A 1 -22.06 -3.11 -17.14
CA GLU A 1 -21.24 -2.48 -18.20
C GLU A 1 -22.09 -1.54 -19.06
N LEU A 2 -23.18 -2.00 -19.69
CA LEU A 2 -24.09 -1.18 -20.52
C LEU A 2 -24.56 0.14 -19.86
N ASP A 3 -24.87 0.16 -18.56
CA ASP A 3 -25.27 1.38 -17.86
C ASP A 3 -24.11 2.38 -17.68
N LEU A 4 -22.90 1.88 -17.49
CA LEU A 4 -21.70 2.70 -17.40
C LEU A 4 -21.33 3.30 -18.77
N GLU A 5 -21.41 2.50 -19.83
CA GLU A 5 -21.18 2.96 -21.20
C GLU A 5 -22.20 4.04 -21.58
N ASN A 6 -23.47 3.87 -21.25
CA ASN A 6 -24.53 4.88 -21.45
C ASN A 6 -24.27 6.20 -20.70
N ARG A 7 -23.52 6.15 -19.59
CA ARG A 7 -23.08 7.32 -18.82
C ARG A 7 -21.75 7.89 -19.28
N GLY A 8 -21.14 7.33 -20.34
CA GLY A 8 -19.82 7.72 -20.84
C GLY A 8 -18.67 7.33 -19.90
N ILE A 9 -18.90 6.36 -19.00
CA ILE A 9 -17.88 5.88 -18.06
C ILE A 9 -17.21 4.65 -18.66
N VAL A 10 -15.96 4.81 -19.08
CA VAL A 10 -15.12 3.72 -19.57
C VAL A 10 -14.29 3.20 -18.39
N LEU A 11 -14.49 1.94 -18.02
CA LEU A 11 -13.65 1.26 -17.03
C LEU A 11 -12.47 0.61 -17.76
N GLU A 12 -11.29 1.14 -17.56
CA GLU A 12 -10.06 0.54 -18.07
C GLU A 12 -9.87 -0.89 -17.51
N GLU A 13 -9.37 -1.80 -18.35
CA GLU A 13 -9.04 -3.14 -17.90
C GLU A 13 -7.83 -3.12 -16.96
N ASN A 14 -8.03 -3.51 -15.70
CA ASN A 14 -6.94 -3.70 -14.78
C ASN A 14 -6.56 -5.18 -14.72
N LYS A 15 -5.50 -5.56 -15.42
CA LYS A 15 -4.99 -6.94 -15.47
C LYS A 15 -4.28 -7.33 -14.17
N ILE A 16 -3.86 -6.36 -13.36
CA ILE A 16 -3.08 -6.55 -12.12
C ILE A 16 -4.02 -6.96 -10.98
N PHE A 17 -5.15 -6.26 -10.87
CA PHE A 17 -6.20 -6.53 -9.88
C PHE A 17 -7.56 -6.71 -10.58
N PRO A 18 -7.88 -7.91 -11.11
CA PRO A 18 -9.10 -8.13 -11.90
C PRO A 18 -10.41 -7.81 -11.16
N ALA A 19 -10.45 -8.03 -9.83
CA ALA A 19 -11.61 -7.70 -9.01
C ALA A 19 -11.81 -6.17 -8.88
N TYR A 20 -10.76 -5.39 -9.05
CA TYR A 20 -10.76 -3.94 -8.91
C TYR A 20 -11.67 -3.27 -9.94
N LYS A 21 -11.58 -3.64 -11.23
CA LYS A 21 -12.46 -3.14 -12.30
C LYS A 21 -13.94 -3.30 -11.92
N ARG A 22 -14.32 -4.49 -11.48
CA ARG A 22 -15.71 -4.80 -11.09
C ARG A 22 -16.17 -3.97 -9.91
N GLN A 23 -15.34 -3.85 -8.87
CA GLN A 23 -15.66 -3.07 -7.68
C GLN A 23 -15.75 -1.57 -7.98
N LYS A 24 -14.84 -1.05 -8.82
CA LYS A 24 -14.93 0.33 -9.34
C LYS A 24 -16.22 0.56 -10.15
N GLY A 25 -16.61 -0.39 -10.99
CA GLY A 25 -17.87 -0.32 -11.73
C GLY A 25 -19.07 -0.17 -10.83
N PHE A 26 -19.15 -0.96 -9.76
CA PHE A 26 -20.19 -0.82 -8.76
C PHE A 26 -20.17 0.54 -8.04
N LEU A 27 -18.98 1.01 -7.67
CA LEU A 27 -18.80 2.31 -7.03
C LEU A 27 -19.32 3.46 -7.92
N HIS A 28 -19.03 3.42 -9.23
CA HIS A 28 -19.49 4.45 -10.18
C HIS A 28 -21.02 4.53 -10.32
N VAL A 29 -21.73 3.45 -10.08
CA VAL A 29 -23.21 3.45 -10.07
C VAL A 29 -23.80 3.58 -8.67
N GLY A 30 -22.97 3.95 -7.68
CA GLY A 30 -23.39 4.19 -6.31
C GLY A 30 -23.61 2.91 -5.49
N ILE A 31 -23.15 1.76 -5.96
CA ILE A 31 -23.20 0.49 -5.21
C ILE A 31 -21.85 0.27 -4.53
N LEU A 32 -21.86 0.33 -3.21
CA LEU A 32 -20.72 -0.02 -2.37
C LEU A 32 -20.87 -1.47 -1.92
N ILE A 33 -19.89 -2.30 -2.25
CA ILE A 33 -19.83 -3.69 -1.80
C ILE A 33 -18.77 -3.79 -0.72
N ASP A 34 -19.17 -4.29 0.46
CA ASP A 34 -18.29 -4.48 1.61
C ASP A 34 -17.61 -3.17 2.05
N GLU A 35 -18.34 -2.07 1.97
CA GLU A 35 -17.83 -0.71 2.15
C GLU A 35 -17.31 -0.41 3.55
N VAL A 36 -17.75 -1.15 4.57
CA VAL A 36 -17.35 -0.96 5.97
C VAL A 36 -16.14 -1.81 6.32
N SER A 37 -16.12 -3.09 5.94
CA SER A 37 -14.97 -3.99 6.20
C SER A 37 -13.84 -3.85 5.19
N ASN A 38 -14.07 -3.14 4.08
CA ASN A 38 -13.07 -2.73 3.11
C ASN A 38 -12.46 -1.39 3.55
N TYR A 39 -11.37 -1.45 4.31
CA TYR A 39 -10.72 -0.29 4.90
C TYR A 39 -9.22 -0.29 4.66
N VAL A 40 -8.60 0.84 4.92
CA VAL A 40 -7.16 1.04 4.99
C VAL A 40 -6.81 1.79 6.27
N MET A 41 -5.62 1.57 6.81
CA MET A 41 -5.11 2.34 7.95
C MET A 41 -4.19 3.43 7.42
N LEU A 42 -4.37 4.65 7.92
CA LEU A 42 -3.61 5.85 7.52
C LEU A 42 -3.14 6.62 8.75
N ALA A 43 -2.02 7.32 8.62
CA ALA A 43 -1.53 8.32 9.55
C ALA A 43 -0.82 9.43 8.78
N GLY A 44 -0.83 10.67 9.28
CA GLY A 44 -0.12 11.80 8.69
C GLY A 44 -0.66 12.26 7.32
N VAL A 45 -1.89 11.90 6.94
CA VAL A 45 -2.49 12.17 5.64
C VAL A 45 -3.58 13.22 5.74
N ASN A 46 -3.52 14.26 4.90
CA ASN A 46 -4.61 15.19 4.67
C ASN A 46 -5.36 14.89 3.37
N ILE A 47 -6.63 15.26 3.31
CA ILE A 47 -7.50 15.03 2.17
C ILE A 47 -8.15 16.33 1.72
N ARG A 48 -8.13 16.61 0.42
CA ARG A 48 -8.98 17.63 -0.22
C ARG A 48 -10.19 16.95 -0.85
N LYS A 49 -11.37 17.48 -0.50
CA LYS A 49 -12.65 17.01 -1.04
C LYS A 49 -12.93 17.60 -2.44
N VAL A 50 -13.89 17.02 -3.15
CA VAL A 50 -14.31 17.50 -4.48
C VAL A 50 -14.83 18.95 -4.46
N ASN A 51 -15.35 19.44 -3.31
CA ASN A 51 -15.75 20.84 -3.15
C ASN A 51 -14.58 21.81 -2.87
N GLY A 52 -13.33 21.32 -2.86
CA GLY A 52 -12.11 22.09 -2.62
C GLY A 52 -11.71 22.24 -1.15
N GLU A 53 -12.58 21.90 -0.21
CA GLU A 53 -12.28 22.00 1.23
C GLU A 53 -11.38 20.88 1.73
N ILE A 54 -10.60 21.14 2.77
CA ILE A 54 -9.89 20.11 3.53
C ILE A 54 -10.89 19.28 4.33
N HIS A 55 -10.71 17.97 4.36
CA HIS A 55 -11.54 17.06 5.16
C HIS A 55 -11.21 17.23 6.64
N ALA A 56 -12.10 17.86 7.42
CA ALA A 56 -11.83 18.25 8.80
C ALA A 56 -11.40 17.09 9.71
N GLY A 57 -12.04 15.90 9.58
CA GLY A 57 -11.67 14.72 10.37
C GLY A 57 -10.26 14.24 10.07
N MET A 58 -9.88 14.12 8.78
CA MET A 58 -8.53 13.68 8.39
C MET A 58 -7.49 14.71 8.81
N HIS A 59 -7.81 16.01 8.71
CA HIS A 59 -6.94 17.07 9.20
C HIS A 59 -6.73 16.99 10.72
N GLY A 60 -7.80 16.73 11.48
CA GLY A 60 -7.72 16.53 12.94
C GLY A 60 -6.79 15.36 13.29
N PHE A 61 -6.99 14.18 12.71
CA PHE A 61 -6.11 13.04 12.93
C PHE A 61 -4.65 13.32 12.54
N CYS A 62 -4.43 14.06 11.44
CA CYS A 62 -3.08 14.45 11.02
C CYS A 62 -2.41 15.39 12.04
N MET A 63 -3.14 16.36 12.60
CA MET A 63 -2.63 17.31 13.60
C MET A 63 -2.32 16.64 14.95
N GLU A 64 -3.15 15.67 15.35
CA GLU A 64 -2.95 14.92 16.60
C GLU A 64 -1.95 13.73 16.40
N GLN A 65 -1.48 13.51 15.18
CA GLN A 65 -0.62 12.37 14.80
C GLN A 65 -1.26 11.01 15.09
N ASP A 66 -2.59 10.95 15.02
CA ASP A 66 -3.36 9.74 15.27
C ASP A 66 -3.37 8.80 14.08
N MET A 67 -3.38 7.51 14.38
CA MET A 67 -3.67 6.45 13.42
C MET A 67 -5.17 6.32 13.22
N VAL A 68 -5.63 6.23 11.97
CA VAL A 68 -7.05 6.12 11.66
C VAL A 68 -7.33 4.98 10.68
N GLN A 69 -8.39 4.23 10.95
CA GLN A 69 -8.90 3.20 10.05
C GLN A 69 -10.05 3.79 9.22
N ILE A 70 -9.85 3.90 7.91
CA ILE A 70 -10.78 4.54 6.99
C ILE A 70 -11.47 3.50 6.12
N PRO A 71 -12.79 3.30 6.27
CA PRO A 71 -13.56 2.43 5.39
C PRO A 71 -13.77 3.08 4.02
N LEU A 72 -13.96 2.25 3.00
CA LEU A 72 -14.19 2.70 1.62
C LEU A 72 -15.35 3.70 1.51
N ALA A 73 -16.43 3.50 2.30
CA ALA A 73 -17.58 4.40 2.34
C ALA A 73 -17.20 5.85 2.70
N SER A 74 -16.20 6.04 3.57
CA SER A 74 -15.75 7.37 3.98
C SER A 74 -14.91 8.09 2.93
N MET A 75 -14.46 7.40 1.88
CA MET A 75 -13.65 7.98 0.80
C MET A 75 -14.49 8.62 -0.31
N VAL A 76 -15.80 8.54 -0.21
CA VAL A 76 -16.70 9.20 -1.18
C VAL A 76 -16.50 10.71 -1.10
N GLY A 77 -16.20 11.32 -2.25
CA GLY A 77 -15.93 12.76 -2.32
C GLY A 77 -14.48 13.17 -2.01
N TRP A 78 -13.57 12.22 -1.80
CA TRP A 78 -12.14 12.50 -1.80
C TRP A 78 -11.67 12.82 -3.22
N LYS A 79 -10.85 13.85 -3.38
CA LYS A 79 -10.32 14.28 -4.68
C LYS A 79 -8.81 14.21 -4.74
N GLU A 80 -8.15 14.58 -3.67
CA GLU A 80 -6.70 14.73 -3.60
C GLU A 80 -6.21 14.25 -2.24
N ILE A 81 -5.07 13.59 -2.26
CA ILE A 81 -4.33 13.20 -1.07
C ILE A 81 -3.13 14.14 -0.91
N ILE A 82 -2.91 14.59 0.31
CA ILE A 82 -1.82 15.48 0.65
C ILE A 82 -0.96 14.79 1.71
N CYS A 83 0.24 14.43 1.34
CA CYS A 83 1.23 13.81 2.21
C CYS A 83 2.35 14.80 2.52
N PRO A 84 2.85 14.88 3.76
CA PRO A 84 4.05 15.64 4.09
C PRO A 84 5.21 15.25 3.17
N GLN A 85 5.99 16.23 2.73
CA GLN A 85 7.13 16.05 1.81
C GLN A 85 6.78 15.29 0.52
N ASN A 86 5.49 15.19 0.18
CA ASN A 86 4.98 14.47 -0.97
C ASN A 86 5.35 12.99 -0.99
N LYS A 87 5.49 12.34 0.18
CA LYS A 87 5.87 10.93 0.35
C LYS A 87 4.84 10.17 1.14
N LEU A 88 4.58 8.92 0.73
CA LEU A 88 3.74 7.96 1.45
C LEU A 88 4.53 6.67 1.67
N PHE A 89 4.71 6.28 2.92
CA PHE A 89 5.33 5.02 3.30
C PHE A 89 4.27 3.96 3.55
N ILE A 90 4.37 2.84 2.86
CA ILE A 90 3.37 1.76 2.89
C ILE A 90 4.02 0.52 3.48
N VAL A 91 3.37 -0.05 4.49
CA VAL A 91 3.75 -1.32 5.10
C VAL A 91 2.59 -2.33 5.03
N GLU A 92 2.91 -3.60 5.13
CA GLU A 92 1.92 -4.67 5.09
C GLU A 92 1.38 -5.00 6.48
N ASN A 93 2.24 -4.93 7.49
CA ASN A 93 1.96 -5.38 8.85
C ASN A 93 1.46 -4.24 9.76
N PRO A 94 0.29 -4.39 10.44
CA PRO A 94 -0.24 -3.37 11.35
C PRO A 94 0.67 -3.04 12.54
N SER A 95 1.44 -4.02 13.05
CA SER A 95 2.36 -3.78 14.16
C SER A 95 3.54 -2.89 13.73
N VAL A 96 4.09 -3.13 12.53
CA VAL A 96 5.14 -2.28 11.95
C VAL A 96 4.60 -0.87 11.71
N PHE A 97 3.38 -0.75 11.17
CA PHE A 97 2.71 0.54 10.99
C PHE A 97 2.61 1.32 12.30
N ALA A 98 2.14 0.68 13.39
CA ALA A 98 2.02 1.32 14.69
C ALA A 98 3.39 1.80 15.21
N MET A 99 4.43 0.95 15.15
CA MET A 99 5.78 1.30 15.60
C MET A 99 6.39 2.49 14.81
N LEU A 100 6.07 2.62 13.52
CA LEU A 100 6.51 3.75 12.71
C LEU A 100 5.76 5.03 13.06
N CYS A 101 4.45 4.94 13.33
CA CYS A 101 3.65 6.09 13.73
C CYS A 101 4.06 6.65 15.11
N GLU A 102 4.40 5.76 16.07
CA GLU A 102 4.87 6.18 17.41
C GLU A 102 6.18 6.99 17.38
N ASN A 103 7.03 6.75 16.38
CA ASN A 103 8.34 7.40 16.24
C ASN A 103 8.41 8.22 14.94
N ASN A 104 7.47 9.14 14.75
CA ASN A 104 7.31 9.95 13.55
C ASN A 104 7.40 11.46 13.84
N PRO A 105 8.58 12.00 14.21
CA PRO A 105 8.73 13.39 14.63
C PRO A 105 8.38 14.39 13.52
N GLU A 106 8.59 14.00 12.25
CA GLU A 106 8.33 14.85 11.07
C GLU A 106 6.92 14.67 10.50
N ASN A 107 6.08 13.92 11.19
CA ASN A 107 4.69 13.62 10.77
C ASN A 107 4.57 13.11 9.32
N TYR A 108 5.48 12.21 8.90
CA TYR A 108 5.37 11.55 7.60
C TYR A 108 4.04 10.80 7.45
N ALA A 109 3.60 10.66 6.21
CA ALA A 109 2.42 9.89 5.90
C ALA A 109 2.73 8.39 5.83
N PHE A 110 1.95 7.60 6.57
CA PHE A 110 2.01 6.14 6.58
C PHE A 110 0.68 5.52 6.17
N MET A 111 0.77 4.36 5.52
CA MET A 111 -0.37 3.54 5.16
C MET A 111 -0.08 2.07 5.48
N CYS A 112 -1.07 1.36 6.05
CA CYS A 112 -1.00 -0.10 6.21
C CYS A 112 -2.04 -0.78 5.34
N MET A 113 -1.59 -1.71 4.49
CA MET A 113 -2.46 -2.51 3.60
C MET A 113 -3.16 -3.65 4.35
N ASN A 114 -2.64 -4.09 5.49
CA ASN A 114 -3.16 -5.20 6.28
C ASN A 114 -3.34 -6.48 5.44
N GLY A 115 -2.27 -6.93 4.80
CA GLY A 115 -2.22 -8.08 3.90
C GLY A 115 -2.58 -7.75 2.44
N GLN A 116 -3.42 -8.56 1.81
CA GLN A 116 -3.76 -8.37 0.39
C GLN A 116 -4.45 -7.02 0.12
N PRO A 117 -3.99 -6.25 -0.89
CA PRO A 117 -4.57 -4.96 -1.22
C PRO A 117 -6.07 -5.05 -1.52
N ARG A 118 -6.85 -4.28 -0.77
CA ARG A 118 -8.30 -4.12 -0.95
C ARG A 118 -8.60 -2.84 -1.73
N LEU A 119 -9.84 -2.69 -2.17
CA LEU A 119 -10.26 -1.51 -2.96
C LEU A 119 -9.98 -0.19 -2.23
N ALA A 120 -10.15 -0.11 -0.90
CA ALA A 120 -9.83 1.09 -0.12
C ALA A 120 -8.36 1.50 -0.28
N GLY A 121 -7.43 0.56 -0.12
CA GLY A 121 -5.99 0.82 -0.31
C GLY A 121 -5.64 1.18 -1.74
N LEU A 122 -6.22 0.49 -2.72
CA LEU A 122 -5.99 0.79 -4.14
C LEU A 122 -6.56 2.16 -4.53
N ASN A 123 -7.69 2.57 -3.95
CA ASN A 123 -8.27 3.90 -4.17
C ASN A 123 -7.36 5.00 -3.59
N VAL A 124 -6.76 4.78 -2.43
CA VAL A 124 -5.74 5.70 -1.88
C VAL A 124 -4.55 5.82 -2.82
N LEU A 125 -4.04 4.70 -3.37
CA LEU A 125 -2.92 4.73 -4.33
C LEU A 125 -3.27 5.48 -5.62
N GLU A 126 -4.49 5.33 -6.15
CA GLU A 126 -4.91 6.13 -7.31
C GLU A 126 -4.91 7.63 -7.02
N LEU A 127 -5.43 8.03 -5.86
CA LEU A 127 -5.42 9.42 -5.41
C LEU A 127 -3.98 9.95 -5.23
N CYS A 128 -3.07 9.12 -4.69
CA CYS A 128 -1.65 9.44 -4.61
C CYS A 128 -1.04 9.68 -6.00
N GLY A 129 -1.37 8.82 -6.98
CA GLY A 129 -0.90 8.98 -8.36
C GLY A 129 -1.36 10.29 -8.98
N VAL A 130 -2.64 10.66 -8.78
CA VAL A 130 -3.20 11.95 -9.23
C VAL A 130 -2.52 13.13 -8.55
N SER A 131 -2.15 12.99 -7.27
CA SER A 131 -1.50 14.04 -6.48
C SER A 131 0.03 14.08 -6.67
N GLY A 132 0.62 13.17 -7.44
CA GLY A 132 2.07 13.09 -7.69
C GLY A 132 2.89 12.68 -6.47
N VAL A 133 2.30 11.96 -5.52
CA VAL A 133 2.97 11.49 -4.30
C VAL A 133 3.98 10.39 -4.65
N GLU A 134 5.17 10.41 -4.05
CA GLU A 134 6.11 9.30 -4.13
C GLU A 134 5.74 8.21 -3.12
N VAL A 135 5.71 6.96 -3.56
CA VAL A 135 5.34 5.80 -2.74
C VAL A 135 6.57 4.96 -2.41
N TYR A 136 6.74 4.68 -1.13
CA TYR A 136 7.77 3.79 -0.58
C TYR A 136 7.07 2.57 0.04
N TYR A 137 7.30 1.39 -0.51
CA TYR A 137 6.61 0.16 -0.08
C TYR A 137 7.56 -0.84 0.55
N ALA A 138 7.22 -1.30 1.74
CA ALA A 138 7.85 -2.41 2.46
C ALA A 138 6.84 -3.54 2.71
N GLY A 139 7.29 -4.77 2.60
CA GLY A 139 6.50 -5.97 2.83
C GLY A 139 7.33 -7.15 3.30
N ASP A 140 6.68 -8.29 3.53
CA ASP A 140 7.34 -9.51 3.95
C ASP A 140 8.10 -10.19 2.81
N PHE A 141 9.17 -10.89 3.16
CA PHE A 141 9.98 -11.69 2.24
C PHE A 141 9.45 -13.12 2.16
N ASP A 142 8.23 -13.22 1.66
CA ASP A 142 7.62 -14.50 1.32
C ASP A 142 6.97 -14.42 -0.07
N PRO A 143 6.50 -15.53 -0.66
CA PRO A 143 5.95 -15.52 -2.01
C PRO A 143 4.78 -14.56 -2.20
N GLU A 144 3.94 -14.42 -1.19
CA GLU A 144 2.76 -13.55 -1.22
C GLU A 144 3.15 -12.08 -1.12
N GLY A 145 4.04 -11.72 -0.17
CA GLY A 145 4.53 -10.35 0.03
C GLY A 145 5.27 -9.81 -1.20
N LEU A 146 6.19 -10.61 -1.79
CA LEU A 146 6.90 -10.20 -3.01
C LEU A 146 5.97 -10.05 -4.22
N LEU A 147 4.92 -10.89 -4.33
CA LEU A 147 3.91 -10.73 -5.38
C LEU A 147 3.03 -9.51 -5.17
N ILE A 148 2.72 -9.15 -3.92
CA ILE A 148 2.01 -7.91 -3.58
C ILE A 148 2.87 -6.72 -3.99
N ALA A 149 4.14 -6.69 -3.60
CA ALA A 149 5.09 -5.63 -3.96
C ALA A 149 5.13 -5.39 -5.48
N GLN A 150 5.32 -6.47 -6.27
CA GLN A 150 5.33 -6.38 -7.74
C GLN A 150 3.99 -5.86 -8.29
N LYS A 151 2.85 -6.33 -7.77
CA LYS A 151 1.53 -5.90 -8.24
C LYS A 151 1.28 -4.42 -7.94
N LEU A 152 1.67 -3.95 -6.76
CA LEU A 152 1.52 -2.55 -6.38
C LEU A 152 2.41 -1.64 -7.23
N HIS A 153 3.66 -2.05 -7.47
CA HIS A 153 4.55 -1.34 -8.39
C HIS A 153 3.93 -1.21 -9.79
N ASN A 154 3.42 -2.31 -10.34
CA ASN A 154 2.78 -2.29 -11.66
C ASN A 154 1.43 -1.55 -11.70
N PHE A 155 0.77 -1.38 -10.57
CA PHE A 155 -0.50 -0.67 -10.46
C PHE A 155 -0.31 0.84 -10.33
N TYR A 156 0.72 1.26 -9.58
CA TYR A 156 0.94 2.66 -9.26
C TYR A 156 1.46 3.45 -10.47
N SER A 157 0.83 4.59 -10.77
CA SER A 157 1.15 5.41 -11.94
C SER A 157 2.26 6.44 -11.69
N GLY A 158 2.68 6.65 -10.43
CA GLY A 158 3.71 7.61 -10.02
C GLY A 158 5.05 6.97 -9.71
N ALA A 159 5.92 7.70 -9.00
CA ALA A 159 7.21 7.18 -8.52
C ALA A 159 6.98 6.16 -7.38
N PHE A 160 7.42 4.92 -7.60
CA PHE A 160 7.29 3.82 -6.65
C PHE A 160 8.66 3.25 -6.31
N HIS A 161 8.94 3.14 -5.02
CA HIS A 161 10.21 2.66 -4.49
C HIS A 161 9.99 1.43 -3.61
N TYR A 162 10.78 0.38 -3.82
CA TYR A 162 10.89 -0.71 -2.88
C TYR A 162 11.73 -0.26 -1.68
N TRP A 163 11.11 -0.21 -0.52
CA TRP A 163 11.73 0.26 0.71
C TRP A 163 12.20 -0.93 1.54
N HIS A 164 13.52 -1.11 1.63
CA HIS A 164 14.14 -2.27 2.26
C HIS A 164 13.53 -3.61 1.78
N LEU A 165 13.57 -3.83 0.47
CA LEU A 165 13.17 -5.09 -0.16
C LEU A 165 14.32 -5.68 -1.01
N ALA A 166 15.57 -5.49 -0.57
CA ALA A 166 16.77 -6.06 -1.20
C ALA A 166 17.14 -7.43 -0.57
N VAL A 167 18.14 -8.09 -1.17
CA VAL A 167 18.64 -9.38 -0.68
C VAL A 167 19.26 -9.24 0.72
N GLU A 168 19.96 -8.14 0.96
CA GLU A 168 20.60 -7.80 2.24
C GLU A 168 19.55 -7.68 3.36
N ASP A 169 18.44 -7.00 3.07
CA ASP A 169 17.33 -6.83 4.00
C ASP A 169 16.67 -8.18 4.35
N TYR A 170 16.46 -9.02 3.32
CA TYR A 170 15.97 -10.39 3.56
C TYR A 170 16.91 -11.19 4.46
N MET A 171 18.22 -11.11 4.24
CA MET A 171 19.20 -11.84 5.06
C MET A 171 19.19 -11.39 6.52
N GLU A 172 18.92 -10.11 6.78
CA GLU A 172 18.81 -9.54 8.12
C GLU A 172 17.55 -9.99 8.85
N CYS A 173 16.38 -9.94 8.18
CA CYS A 173 15.09 -10.26 8.80
C CYS A 173 14.63 -11.71 8.58
N ARG A 174 15.50 -12.57 8.02
CA ARG A 174 15.20 -13.98 7.75
C ARG A 174 14.83 -14.72 9.04
N SER A 175 13.73 -15.46 8.99
CA SER A 175 13.27 -16.34 10.07
C SER A 175 13.59 -17.82 9.80
N ASP A 176 13.34 -18.68 10.78
CA ASP A 176 13.43 -20.14 10.63
C ASP A 176 12.16 -20.76 10.04
N ARG A 177 11.14 -19.95 9.74
CA ARG A 177 9.86 -20.44 9.22
C ARG A 177 10.01 -20.90 7.78
N GLN A 178 9.84 -22.20 7.59
CA GLN A 178 9.93 -22.84 6.27
C GLN A 178 8.74 -22.49 5.38
N ILE A 179 9.02 -22.28 4.10
CA ILE A 179 8.01 -22.05 3.06
C ILE A 179 7.81 -23.35 2.30
N SER A 180 6.56 -23.80 2.19
CA SER A 180 6.25 -25.02 1.45
C SER A 180 6.61 -24.90 -0.04
N THR A 181 7.00 -26.03 -0.64
CA THR A 181 7.34 -26.10 -2.08
C THR A 181 6.20 -25.57 -2.97
N LYS A 182 4.94 -25.79 -2.54
CA LYS A 182 3.76 -25.27 -3.26
C LYS A 182 3.75 -23.74 -3.28
N ARG A 183 4.04 -23.07 -2.16
CA ARG A 183 4.12 -21.61 -2.08
C ARG A 183 5.32 -21.07 -2.85
N LEU A 184 6.49 -21.71 -2.77
CA LEU A 184 7.70 -21.31 -3.49
C LEU A 184 7.50 -21.22 -5.00
N LYS A 185 6.64 -22.06 -5.59
CA LYS A 185 6.29 -21.98 -7.02
C LYS A 185 5.68 -20.63 -7.42
N ALA A 186 5.05 -19.91 -6.48
CA ALA A 186 4.47 -18.62 -6.80
C ALA A 186 5.54 -17.56 -7.12
N LEU A 187 6.78 -17.73 -6.63
CA LEU A 187 7.93 -16.87 -6.97
C LEU A 187 8.34 -16.95 -8.44
N ASP A 188 7.91 -17.97 -9.19
CA ASP A 188 8.14 -18.07 -10.65
C ASP A 188 7.41 -16.95 -11.42
N LYS A 189 6.44 -16.30 -10.80
CA LYS A 189 5.68 -15.19 -11.36
C LYS A 189 6.33 -13.80 -11.11
N ILE A 190 7.42 -13.77 -10.36
CA ILE A 190 8.17 -12.52 -10.14
C ILE A 190 9.01 -12.25 -11.38
N VAL A 191 8.66 -11.17 -12.08
CA VAL A 191 9.35 -10.70 -13.30
C VAL A 191 10.04 -9.35 -13.10
N ASP A 192 9.74 -8.65 -12.02
CA ASP A 192 10.40 -7.41 -11.65
C ASP A 192 11.90 -7.66 -11.36
N PRO A 193 12.83 -6.97 -12.04
CA PRO A 193 14.27 -7.25 -11.93
C PRO A 193 14.83 -7.08 -10.50
N VAL A 194 14.30 -6.13 -9.74
CA VAL A 194 14.73 -5.88 -8.36
C VAL A 194 14.30 -7.05 -7.46
N LEU A 195 13.04 -7.46 -7.56
CA LEU A 195 12.48 -8.53 -6.74
C LEU A 195 12.97 -9.94 -7.18
N GLN A 196 13.41 -10.13 -8.42
CA GLN A 196 13.92 -11.42 -8.89
C GLN A 196 15.13 -11.90 -8.08
N SER A 197 16.05 -11.01 -7.73
CA SER A 197 17.23 -11.35 -6.91
C SER A 197 16.82 -11.88 -5.54
N VAL A 198 15.84 -11.25 -4.92
CA VAL A 198 15.24 -11.66 -3.63
C VAL A 198 14.50 -12.98 -3.78
N ALA A 199 13.66 -13.13 -4.80
CA ALA A 199 12.90 -14.35 -5.06
C ALA A 199 13.82 -15.58 -5.23
N VAL A 200 14.94 -15.43 -5.95
CA VAL A 200 15.97 -16.47 -6.09
C VAL A 200 16.56 -16.84 -4.71
N ARG A 201 16.87 -15.85 -3.89
CA ARG A 201 17.42 -16.08 -2.56
C ARG A 201 16.42 -16.79 -1.63
N VAL A 202 15.17 -16.33 -1.61
CA VAL A 202 14.07 -16.98 -0.84
C VAL A 202 13.85 -18.42 -1.30
N LYS A 203 13.83 -18.69 -2.61
CA LYS A 203 13.77 -20.06 -3.15
C LYS A 203 14.92 -20.95 -2.68
N LYS A 204 16.14 -20.41 -2.69
CA LYS A 204 17.34 -21.16 -2.28
C LYS A 204 17.32 -21.52 -0.79
N LEU A 205 16.90 -20.60 0.06
CA LEU A 205 16.90 -20.79 1.52
C LEU A 205 15.60 -21.40 2.05
N GLN A 206 14.52 -21.30 1.28
CA GLN A 206 13.19 -21.84 1.59
C GLN A 206 12.60 -21.33 2.91
N THR A 207 13.02 -20.16 3.39
CA THR A 207 12.55 -19.54 4.63
C THR A 207 11.96 -18.16 4.36
N ALA A 208 10.98 -17.75 5.17
CA ALA A 208 10.42 -16.41 5.12
C ALA A 208 11.30 -15.41 5.87
N GLY A 209 11.21 -14.13 5.52
CA GLY A 209 11.68 -13.01 6.31
C GLY A 209 10.50 -12.09 6.61
N TYR A 210 10.54 -11.42 7.75
CA TYR A 210 9.44 -10.58 8.21
C TYR A 210 9.89 -9.15 8.43
N GLN A 211 9.09 -8.19 7.94
CA GLN A 211 9.39 -6.77 8.00
C GLN A 211 9.57 -6.23 9.43
N GLU A 212 9.05 -6.93 10.45
CA GLU A 212 9.27 -6.58 11.86
C GLU A 212 10.75 -6.59 12.25
N GLY A 213 11.56 -7.44 11.61
CA GLY A 213 13.02 -7.47 11.79
C GLY A 213 13.74 -6.23 11.29
N LEU A 214 13.09 -5.41 10.45
CA LEU A 214 13.67 -4.23 9.82
C LEU A 214 13.16 -2.90 10.41
N VAL A 215 12.31 -2.92 11.44
CA VAL A 215 11.69 -1.71 12.01
C VAL A 215 12.73 -0.64 12.37
N LYS A 216 13.87 -1.02 12.94
CA LYS A 216 14.96 -0.07 13.27
C LYS A 216 15.49 0.64 12.03
N ARG A 217 15.67 -0.07 10.93
CA ARG A 217 16.14 0.52 9.65
C ARG A 217 15.11 1.46 9.05
N TYR A 218 13.84 1.09 9.10
CA TYR A 218 12.76 2.00 8.68
C TYR A 218 12.77 3.30 9.50
N GLN A 219 12.93 3.20 10.82
CA GLN A 219 13.00 4.36 11.71
C GLN A 219 14.25 5.22 11.46
N GLU A 220 15.41 4.59 11.24
CA GLU A 220 16.65 5.29 10.89
C GLU A 220 16.51 6.06 9.58
N ASP A 221 15.94 5.44 8.54
CA ASP A 221 15.68 6.11 7.26
C ASP A 221 14.76 7.33 7.42
N ILE A 222 13.68 7.19 8.17
CA ILE A 222 12.73 8.29 8.43
C ILE A 222 13.44 9.45 9.11
N LEU A 223 14.31 9.18 10.07
CA LEU A 223 15.10 10.20 10.76
C LEU A 223 16.18 10.84 9.87
N GLN A 224 16.69 10.13 8.85
CA GLN A 224 17.71 10.63 7.92
C GLN A 224 17.11 11.39 6.73
N LEU A 225 15.82 11.22 6.46
CA LEU A 225 15.11 11.98 5.43
C LEU A 225 14.78 13.42 5.89
N CYS A 226 15.13 13.76 7.14
CA CYS A 226 15.17 15.10 7.67
C CYS A 226 16.51 15.76 7.32
#